data_27ddc73c4fc64e47960cdb3412cca48f
#
_entry.id   27ddc73c4fc64e47960cdb3412cca48f
#
_cell.length_a   1.000
_cell.length_b   1.000
_cell.length_c   1.000
_cell.angle_alpha   90.00
_cell.angle_beta   90.00
_cell.angle_gamma   90.00
#
_symmetry.space_group_name_H-M   'P 1'
#
loop_
_entity.id
_entity.type
_entity.pdbx_description
1 polymer ?
#
loop_
_entity_poly.entity_id
_entity_poly.type
_entity_poly.pdbx_seq_one_letter_code
_entity_poly.pdbx_strand_id
1 'polypeptide(L)' 'AMSAQEIYEAGVKKAKAKYFIDAVEHFEALEARYPFGEYAEKAKLAEIYGYSKNDDWASALASAERFIKVHARH' A
#
# COMPACT_ATOMS: atom_id res chain seq x y z
N ALA A 1 -4.86 -0.55 -19.98
CA ALA A 1 -4.87 -0.15 -18.57
C ALA A 1 -4.48 -1.32 -17.70
N MET A 2 -3.67 -1.08 -16.65
CA MET A 2 -3.20 -2.13 -15.75
C MET A 2 -4.30 -2.58 -14.80
N SER A 3 -4.34 -3.88 -14.53
CA SER A 3 -5.23 -4.45 -13.53
C SER A 3 -4.71 -4.14 -12.12
N ALA A 4 -5.58 -4.33 -11.11
CA ALA A 4 -5.17 -4.16 -9.73
C ALA A 4 -3.99 -5.07 -9.39
N GLN A 5 -4.04 -6.33 -9.84
CA GLN A 5 -2.96 -7.27 -9.62
C GLN A 5 -1.64 -6.79 -10.24
N GLU A 6 -1.70 -6.28 -11.46
CA GLU A 6 -0.50 -5.79 -12.15
C GLU A 6 0.13 -4.61 -11.42
N ILE A 7 -0.69 -3.67 -10.95
CA ILE A 7 -0.19 -2.51 -10.19
C ILE A 7 0.44 -2.98 -8.89
N TYR A 8 -0.23 -3.91 -8.20
CA TYR A 8 0.28 -4.45 -6.94
C TYR A 8 1.65 -5.11 -7.15
N GLU A 9 1.75 -5.96 -8.18
CA GLU A 9 3.00 -6.66 -8.47
C GLU A 9 4.13 -5.70 -8.83
N ALA A 10 3.81 -4.63 -9.55
CA ALA A 10 4.80 -3.60 -9.86
C ALA A 10 5.32 -2.92 -8.59
N GLY A 11 4.41 -2.64 -7.64
CA GLY A 11 4.79 -2.08 -6.35
C GLY A 11 5.66 -3.02 -5.53
N VAL A 12 5.30 -4.30 -5.51
CA VAL A 12 6.08 -5.33 -4.80
C VAL A 12 7.49 -5.43 -5.38
N LYS A 13 7.60 -5.36 -6.70
CA LYS A 13 8.90 -5.41 -7.36
C LYS A 13 9.78 -4.23 -6.92
N LYS A 14 9.19 -3.04 -6.82
CA LYS A 14 9.91 -1.86 -6.32
C LYS A 14 10.34 -2.04 -4.87
N ALA A 15 9.47 -2.57 -4.03
CA ALA A 15 9.79 -2.82 -2.62
C ALA A 15 10.94 -3.82 -2.48
N LYS A 16 10.92 -4.88 -3.28
CA LYS A 16 12.00 -5.88 -3.28
C LYS A 16 13.34 -5.28 -3.70
N ALA A 17 13.30 -4.30 -4.58
CA ALA A 17 14.50 -3.58 -5.00
C ALA A 17 14.87 -2.46 -4.02
N LYS A 18 14.14 -2.32 -2.93
CA LYS A 18 14.34 -1.32 -1.87
C LYS A 18 14.03 0.12 -2.30
N TYR A 19 13.25 0.28 -3.35
CA TYR A 19 12.72 1.58 -3.75
C TYR A 19 11.37 1.78 -3.06
N PHE A 20 11.43 2.04 -1.76
CA PHE A 20 10.23 2.03 -0.92
C PHE A 20 9.27 3.18 -1.23
N ILE A 21 9.77 4.37 -1.56
CA ILE A 21 8.92 5.50 -1.95
C ILE A 21 8.17 5.16 -3.24
N ASP A 22 8.88 4.63 -4.24
CA ASP A 22 8.25 4.23 -5.50
C ASP A 22 7.21 3.14 -5.27
N ALA A 23 7.51 2.20 -4.38
CA ALA A 23 6.57 1.13 -4.04
C ALA A 23 5.29 1.71 -3.47
N VAL A 24 5.40 2.62 -2.48
CA VAL A 24 4.24 3.26 -1.87
C VAL A 24 3.41 4.00 -2.92
N GLU A 25 4.05 4.70 -3.85
CA GLU A 25 3.33 5.41 -4.92
C GLU A 25 2.51 4.45 -5.78
N HIS A 26 3.04 3.26 -6.07
CA HIS A 26 2.30 2.25 -6.81
C HIS A 26 1.08 1.78 -6.02
N PHE A 27 1.25 1.54 -4.72
CA PHE A 27 0.15 1.08 -3.88
C PHE A 27 -0.93 2.16 -3.73
N GLU A 28 -0.54 3.42 -3.59
CA GLU A 28 -1.50 4.53 -3.54
C GLU A 28 -2.26 4.67 -4.85
N ALA A 29 -1.57 4.53 -5.98
CA ALA A 29 -2.20 4.57 -7.30
C ALA A 29 -3.20 3.41 -7.45
N LEU A 30 -2.87 2.24 -6.92
CA LEU A 30 -3.77 1.09 -6.94
C LEU A 30 -5.06 1.41 -6.18
N GLU A 31 -4.95 1.96 -4.97
CA GLU A 31 -6.12 2.29 -4.17
C GLU A 31 -6.99 3.37 -4.81
N ALA A 32 -6.36 4.34 -5.47
CA ALA A 32 -7.10 5.40 -6.14
C ALA A 32 -7.92 4.84 -7.30
N ARG A 33 -7.39 3.86 -8.00
CA ARG A 33 -8.04 3.30 -9.18
C ARG A 33 -8.97 2.14 -8.86
N TYR A 34 -8.60 1.31 -7.89
CA TYR A 34 -9.35 0.11 -7.48
C TYR A 34 -9.52 0.17 -5.97
N PRO A 35 -10.45 1.00 -5.46
CA PRO A 35 -10.53 1.27 -4.01
C PRO A 35 -11.08 0.12 -3.18
N PHE A 36 -11.62 -0.92 -3.81
CA PHE A 36 -12.21 -2.05 -3.11
C PHE A 36 -11.58 -3.36 -3.56
N GLY A 37 -11.74 -4.39 -2.72
CA GLY A 37 -11.31 -5.73 -3.07
C GLY A 37 -9.99 -6.13 -2.47
N GLU A 38 -9.57 -7.32 -2.81
CA GLU A 38 -8.41 -7.98 -2.23
C GLU A 38 -7.11 -7.18 -2.40
N TYR A 39 -6.89 -6.66 -3.59
CA TYR A 39 -5.63 -5.94 -3.87
C TYR A 39 -5.60 -4.57 -3.21
N ALA A 40 -6.75 -3.92 -3.03
CA ALA A 40 -6.81 -2.67 -2.28
C ALA A 40 -6.37 -2.90 -0.82
N GLU A 41 -6.84 -3.99 -0.21
CA GLU A 41 -6.43 -4.32 1.16
C GLU A 41 -4.95 -4.67 1.25
N LYS A 42 -4.45 -5.46 0.29
CA LYS A 42 -3.03 -5.79 0.22
C LYS A 42 -2.18 -4.53 0.05
N ALA A 43 -2.63 -3.59 -0.77
CA ALA A 43 -1.91 -2.35 -1.00
C ALA A 43 -1.83 -1.51 0.27
N LYS A 44 -2.92 -1.43 1.05
CA LYS A 44 -2.91 -0.71 2.32
C LYS A 44 -1.87 -1.25 3.29
N LEU A 45 -1.80 -2.57 3.40
CA LEU A 45 -0.81 -3.21 4.27
C LEU A 45 0.62 -3.00 3.74
N ALA A 46 0.77 -3.07 2.42
CA ALA A 46 2.08 -2.88 1.79
C ALA A 46 2.59 -1.44 1.94
N GLU A 47 1.68 -0.45 1.99
CA GLU A 47 2.06 0.94 2.27
C GLU A 47 2.66 1.09 3.65
N ILE A 48 2.05 0.44 4.65
CA ILE A 48 2.57 0.47 6.02
C ILE A 48 3.99 -0.10 6.04
N TYR A 49 4.19 -1.22 5.35
CA TYR A 49 5.51 -1.82 5.23
C TYR A 49 6.49 -0.86 4.54
N GLY A 50 6.09 -0.27 3.42
CA GLY A 50 6.96 0.63 2.66
C GLY A 50 7.36 1.87 3.44
N TYR A 51 6.41 2.50 4.12
CA TYR A 51 6.72 3.64 4.99
C TYR A 51 7.68 3.24 6.10
N SER A 52 7.42 2.09 6.74
CA SER A 52 8.27 1.61 7.84
C SER A 52 9.71 1.36 7.38
N LYS A 53 9.87 0.73 6.22
CA LYS A 53 11.20 0.45 5.68
C LYS A 53 11.93 1.72 5.26
N ASN A 54 11.18 2.79 4.99
CA ASN A 54 11.74 4.09 4.64
C ASN A 54 11.89 4.99 5.86
N ASP A 55 11.71 4.43 7.05
CA ASP A 55 11.79 5.15 8.34
C ASP A 55 10.80 6.31 8.47
N ASP A 56 9.72 6.29 7.69
CA ASP A 56 8.65 7.27 7.80
C ASP A 56 7.58 6.72 8.74
N TRP A 57 7.90 6.74 10.02
CA TRP A 57 7.05 6.14 11.04
C TRP A 57 5.73 6.87 11.23
N ALA A 58 5.72 8.19 11.02
CA ALA A 58 4.49 8.97 11.12
C ALA A 58 3.47 8.53 10.06
N SER A 59 3.91 8.36 8.82
CA SER A 59 3.03 7.90 7.74
C SER A 59 2.62 6.45 7.94
N ALA A 60 3.54 5.60 8.41
CA ALA A 60 3.24 4.21 8.71
C ALA A 60 2.14 4.11 9.78
N LEU A 61 2.27 4.88 10.85
CA LEU A 61 1.28 4.89 11.92
C LEU A 61 -0.07 5.40 11.42
N ALA A 62 -0.09 6.49 10.67
CA ALA A 62 -1.33 7.04 10.13
C ALA A 62 -2.03 6.03 9.21
N SER A 63 -1.27 5.33 8.36
CA SER A 63 -1.82 4.31 7.48
C SER A 63 -2.37 3.13 8.26
N ALA A 64 -1.66 2.70 9.31
CA ALA A 64 -2.11 1.60 10.17
C ALA A 64 -3.40 1.97 10.89
N GLU A 65 -3.50 3.19 11.41
CA GLU A 65 -4.70 3.66 12.09
C GLU A 65 -5.90 3.68 11.15
N ARG A 66 -5.71 4.14 9.91
CA ARG A 66 -6.78 4.13 8.91
C ARG A 66 -7.23 2.70 8.61
N PHE A 67 -6.28 1.78 8.47
CA PHE A 67 -6.58 0.39 8.18
C PHE A 67 -7.41 -0.23 9.32
N ILE A 68 -6.99 -0.02 10.56
CA ILE A 68 -7.68 -0.53 11.73
C ILE A 68 -9.10 0.02 11.81
N LYS A 69 -9.29 1.31 11.58
CA LYS A 69 -10.62 1.94 11.63
C LYS A 69 -11.57 1.31 10.61
N VAL A 70 -11.10 1.07 9.41
CA VAL A 70 -11.93 0.48 8.36
C VAL A 70 -12.32 -0.95 8.73
N HIS A 71 -11.40 -1.74 9.25
CA HIS A 71 -11.65 -3.15 9.54
C HIS A 71 -12.29 -3.41 10.91
N ALA A 72 -12.24 -2.45 11.82
CA ALA A 72 -12.83 -2.60 13.14
C ALA A 72 -14.36 -2.50 13.14
N ARG A 73 -14.95 -2.18 12.01
CA ARG A 73 -16.42 -2.02 11.92
C ARG A 73 -17.17 -3.32 11.67
N HIS A 74 -16.47 -4.42 11.61
CA HIS A 74 -17.10 -5.74 11.34
C HIS A 74 -17.39 -6.53 12.59
#